data_b1878fe1bc6f3045e857996d0e13c40c
#
_entry.id   b1878fe1bc6f3045e857996d0e13c40c
#
_cell.length_a   1.000
_cell.length_b   1.000
_cell.length_c   1.000
_cell.angle_alpha   90.00
_cell.angle_beta   90.00
_cell.angle_gamma   90.00
#
_symmetry.space_group_name_H-M   'P 1'
#
loop_
_entity.id
_entity.type
_entity.pdbx_description
1 polymer ?
#
loop_
_entity_poly.entity_id
_entity_poly.type
_entity_poly.pdbx_seq_one_letter_code
_entity_poly.pdbx_strand_id
1 'polypeptide(L)'
;MQEVRTILTREQQSYRVLANILMSGESSDDALAILLPMENYRQKTIYKLQADHFINRMQKDDLKGYRLTRHGKDIMLALDAERFSFFGAVGADYSMRRTTVSTRKRQHRISETAAMMEGAGIEIYRDNKKDVFEKEPMQSGIDQQAAFFLPKEVKSQIDLTRKIKNSRITGVFLSRHKLWLCYNFLDEMPNWYENVENRADILLRSMLREELEGQEHANALLFGRSMEQMKQYLSDNRQRAFLRSSVYEKICFVPLDEKGILLLRMLSMKDQYEYLMAVLSEDMQPTSEKEYFIHDGFNADGQPVLFFLDGDLKRLILFQIQMLYAGRRGEVICFDFQKEAVREYCGEETKISEVLYEKVRELFSER
;
A
#
# COMPACT_ATOMS: atom_id res chain seq x y z
N MET A 1 -30.61 34.71 4.62
CA MET A 1 -29.46 33.91 5.03
C MET A 1 -28.61 33.67 3.78
N GLN A 2 -27.47 34.32 3.70
CA GLN A 2 -26.53 34.09 2.62
C GLN A 2 -25.92 32.69 2.80
N GLU A 3 -26.19 31.78 1.86
CA GLU A 3 -25.46 30.52 1.73
C GLU A 3 -23.98 30.85 1.53
N VAL A 4 -23.18 30.62 2.56
CA VAL A 4 -21.72 30.58 2.43
C VAL A 4 -21.42 29.32 1.65
N ARG A 5 -21.37 29.42 0.30
CA ARG A 5 -20.86 28.36 -0.56
C ARG A 5 -19.43 28.11 -0.16
N THR A 6 -19.18 26.97 0.45
CA THR A 6 -17.81 26.52 0.73
C THR A 6 -17.13 26.34 -0.62
N ILE A 7 -16.20 27.25 -0.95
CA ILE A 7 -15.36 27.09 -2.13
C ILE A 7 -14.39 25.93 -1.82
N LEU A 8 -14.63 24.80 -2.44
CA LEU A 8 -13.71 23.65 -2.36
C LEU A 8 -12.56 23.87 -3.35
N THR A 9 -11.34 23.83 -2.86
CA THR A 9 -10.12 23.83 -3.68
C THR A 9 -9.34 22.53 -3.50
N ARG A 10 -8.49 22.17 -4.48
CA ARG A 10 -7.64 20.96 -4.43
C ARG A 10 -6.74 20.90 -3.19
N GLU A 11 -6.35 22.02 -2.65
CA GLU A 11 -5.48 22.14 -1.46
C GLU A 11 -6.19 21.85 -0.15
N GLN A 12 -7.53 21.87 -0.14
CA GLN A 12 -8.29 21.70 1.08
C GLN A 12 -8.40 20.23 1.46
N GLN A 13 -8.27 19.94 2.76
CA GLN A 13 -8.43 18.60 3.30
C GLN A 13 -9.83 18.01 3.03
N SER A 14 -10.87 18.86 2.98
CA SER A 14 -12.22 18.46 2.58
C SER A 14 -12.26 17.88 1.17
N TYR A 15 -11.50 18.43 0.22
CA TYR A 15 -11.38 17.90 -1.12
C TYR A 15 -10.77 16.49 -1.13
N ARG A 16 -9.69 16.27 -0.37
CA ARG A 16 -9.04 14.95 -0.25
C ARG A 16 -10.01 13.89 0.28
N VAL A 17 -10.81 14.22 1.30
CA VAL A 17 -11.85 13.33 1.82
C VAL A 17 -12.87 12.98 0.74
N LEU A 18 -13.42 13.99 0.05
CA LEU A 18 -14.41 13.77 -1.00
C LEU A 18 -13.84 12.99 -2.19
N ALA A 19 -12.60 13.27 -2.58
CA ALA A 19 -11.87 12.55 -3.63
C ALA A 19 -11.68 11.06 -3.27
N ASN A 20 -11.22 10.75 -2.07
CA ASN A 20 -11.06 9.38 -1.60
C ASN A 20 -12.40 8.61 -1.63
N ILE A 21 -13.48 9.23 -1.14
CA ILE A 21 -14.83 8.63 -1.18
C ILE A 21 -15.29 8.41 -2.64
N LEU A 22 -15.07 9.38 -3.52
CA LEU A 22 -15.47 9.28 -4.93
C LEU A 22 -14.76 8.14 -5.66
N MET A 23 -13.45 8.04 -5.46
CA MET A 23 -12.60 7.04 -6.12
C MET A 23 -12.86 5.62 -5.60
N SER A 24 -13.06 5.46 -4.29
CA SER A 24 -13.30 4.15 -3.65
C SER A 24 -14.78 3.73 -3.63
N GLY A 25 -15.70 4.70 -3.72
CA GLY A 25 -17.15 4.52 -3.60
C GLY A 25 -17.69 4.58 -2.16
N GLU A 26 -16.90 4.23 -1.17
CA GLU A 26 -17.16 4.41 0.26
C GLU A 26 -15.81 4.45 1.00
N SER A 27 -15.64 5.43 1.89
CA SER A 27 -14.45 5.53 2.72
C SER A 27 -14.74 5.09 4.15
N SER A 28 -13.83 4.31 4.75
CA SER A 28 -13.92 3.91 6.16
C SER A 28 -13.54 5.05 7.10
N ASP A 29 -13.92 4.95 8.39
CA ASP A 29 -13.41 5.84 9.43
C ASP A 29 -11.88 5.80 9.52
N ASP A 30 -11.27 4.62 9.30
CA ASP A 30 -9.82 4.42 9.32
C ASP A 30 -9.12 5.12 8.14
N ALA A 31 -9.67 5.03 6.94
CA ALA A 31 -9.14 5.78 5.79
C ALA A 31 -9.15 7.28 6.04
N LEU A 32 -10.23 7.79 6.67
CA LEU A 32 -10.31 9.20 7.05
C LEU A 32 -9.33 9.56 8.17
N ALA A 33 -9.00 8.63 9.07
CA ALA A 33 -7.98 8.83 10.10
C ALA A 33 -6.57 8.93 9.50
N ILE A 34 -6.28 8.16 8.46
CA ILE A 34 -5.02 8.25 7.70
C ILE A 34 -4.93 9.60 6.99
N LEU A 35 -6.00 10.03 6.28
CA LEU A 35 -6.03 11.32 5.56
C LEU A 35 -5.99 12.53 6.51
N LEU A 36 -6.65 12.43 7.65
CA LEU A 36 -6.82 13.50 8.66
C LEU A 36 -6.45 12.96 10.04
N PRO A 37 -5.15 12.87 10.38
CA PRO A 37 -4.70 12.25 11.63
C PRO A 37 -5.21 12.94 12.90
N MET A 38 -5.40 14.27 12.83
CA MET A 38 -5.87 15.05 13.99
C MET A 38 -7.38 14.85 14.20
N GLU A 39 -7.76 14.08 15.21
CA GLU A 39 -9.14 13.66 15.47
C GLU A 39 -10.15 14.82 15.53
N ASN A 40 -9.86 15.85 16.30
CA ASN A 40 -10.75 17.00 16.43
C ASN A 40 -10.98 17.72 15.09
N TYR A 41 -9.93 17.82 14.27
CA TYR A 41 -10.04 18.43 12.95
C TYR A 41 -10.83 17.52 12.00
N ARG A 42 -10.57 16.23 12.02
CA ARG A 42 -11.30 15.21 11.25
C ARG A 42 -12.80 15.24 11.56
N GLN A 43 -13.18 15.23 12.83
CA GLN A 43 -14.57 15.29 13.27
C GLN A 43 -15.27 16.57 12.79
N LYS A 44 -14.62 17.74 12.93
CA LYS A 44 -15.14 19.01 12.41
C LYS A 44 -15.32 19.00 10.91
N THR A 45 -14.36 18.46 10.17
CA THR A 45 -14.42 18.36 8.71
C THR A 45 -15.58 17.47 8.27
N ILE A 46 -15.72 16.28 8.87
CA ILE A 46 -16.81 15.35 8.59
C ILE A 46 -18.17 15.96 8.92
N TYR A 47 -18.28 16.59 10.08
CA TYR A 47 -19.53 17.26 10.48
C TYR A 47 -19.93 18.34 9.46
N LYS A 48 -18.97 19.19 9.03
CA LYS A 48 -19.22 20.21 8.01
C LYS A 48 -19.66 19.60 6.69
N LEU A 49 -18.97 18.57 6.20
CA LEU A 49 -19.34 17.89 4.94
C LEU A 49 -20.72 17.22 5.00
N GLN A 50 -21.16 16.75 6.16
CA GLN A 50 -22.51 16.23 6.37
C GLN A 50 -23.55 17.35 6.43
N ALA A 51 -23.26 18.45 7.14
CA ALA A 51 -24.14 19.62 7.22
C ALA A 51 -24.36 20.28 5.85
N ASP A 52 -23.32 20.32 5.02
CA ASP A 52 -23.35 20.81 3.64
C ASP A 52 -23.94 19.77 2.64
N HIS A 53 -24.43 18.64 3.14
CA HIS A 53 -25.02 17.55 2.34
C HIS A 53 -24.10 16.97 1.27
N PHE A 54 -22.77 17.01 1.45
CA PHE A 54 -21.83 16.38 0.51
C PHE A 54 -21.68 14.88 0.75
N ILE A 55 -21.75 14.44 2.00
CA ILE A 55 -21.56 13.04 2.40
C ILE A 55 -22.69 12.55 3.31
N ASN A 56 -22.97 11.25 3.25
CA ASN A 56 -23.84 10.53 4.17
C ASN A 56 -23.01 9.49 4.95
N ARG A 57 -23.27 9.39 6.25
CA ARG A 57 -22.77 8.31 7.07
C ARG A 57 -23.53 7.02 6.75
N MET A 58 -22.78 5.96 6.53
CA MET A 58 -23.30 4.62 6.29
C MET A 58 -22.93 3.72 7.46
N GLN A 59 -23.94 3.12 8.09
CA GLN A 59 -23.73 2.16 9.18
C GLN A 59 -24.60 0.94 8.93
N LYS A 60 -23.98 -0.24 8.90
CA LYS A 60 -24.69 -1.52 8.85
C LYS A 60 -23.80 -2.54 9.52
N ASP A 61 -24.36 -3.27 10.47
CA ASP A 61 -23.62 -4.13 11.36
C ASP A 61 -22.49 -3.30 12.03
N ASP A 62 -21.31 -3.80 12.20
CA ASP A 62 -20.18 -3.05 12.78
C ASP A 62 -19.41 -2.21 11.75
N LEU A 63 -19.87 -2.21 10.48
CA LEU A 63 -19.16 -1.52 9.41
C LEU A 63 -19.66 -0.06 9.27
N LYS A 64 -18.80 0.91 9.59
CA LYS A 64 -19.04 2.35 9.51
C LYS A 64 -18.21 2.95 8.38
N GLY A 65 -18.82 3.89 7.62
CA GLY A 65 -18.14 4.58 6.54
C GLY A 65 -18.96 5.75 6.00
N TYR A 66 -18.43 6.41 4.96
CA TYR A 66 -19.06 7.60 4.35
C TYR A 66 -19.12 7.44 2.84
N ARG A 67 -20.25 7.91 2.27
CA ARG A 67 -20.49 7.97 0.83
C ARG A 67 -20.84 9.38 0.40
N LEU A 68 -20.49 9.72 -0.83
CA LEU A 68 -21.00 10.94 -1.44
C LEU A 68 -22.52 10.87 -1.62
N THR A 69 -23.17 11.99 -1.36
CA THR A 69 -24.52 12.25 -1.86
C THR A 69 -24.47 12.51 -3.37
N ARG A 70 -25.63 12.60 -4.02
CA ARG A 70 -25.73 13.06 -5.40
C ARG A 70 -25.12 14.46 -5.54
N HIS A 71 -25.49 15.37 -4.63
CA HIS A 71 -24.96 16.73 -4.59
C HIS A 71 -23.44 16.78 -4.45
N GLY A 72 -22.87 16.03 -3.49
CA GLY A 72 -21.43 15.96 -3.31
C GLY A 72 -20.70 15.43 -4.56
N LYS A 73 -21.26 14.44 -5.24
CA LYS A 73 -20.73 13.92 -6.50
C LYS A 73 -20.77 14.97 -7.62
N ASP A 74 -21.92 15.63 -7.79
CA ASP A 74 -22.10 16.64 -8.84
C ASP A 74 -21.14 17.82 -8.64
N ILE A 75 -20.89 18.23 -7.39
CA ILE A 75 -19.92 19.27 -7.05
C ILE A 75 -18.49 18.82 -7.40
N MET A 76 -18.07 17.61 -7.03
CA MET A 76 -16.74 17.10 -7.33
C MET A 76 -16.49 16.99 -8.85
N LEU A 77 -17.49 16.55 -9.60
CA LEU A 77 -17.44 16.48 -11.07
C LEU A 77 -17.41 17.87 -11.73
N ALA A 78 -18.15 18.84 -11.17
CA ALA A 78 -18.13 20.21 -11.66
C ALA A 78 -16.80 20.93 -11.35
N LEU A 79 -16.20 20.61 -10.21
CA LEU A 79 -14.93 21.20 -9.78
C LEU A 79 -13.76 20.66 -10.58
N ASP A 80 -13.75 19.36 -10.88
CA ASP A 80 -12.60 18.67 -11.43
C ASP A 80 -13.03 17.48 -12.32
N ALA A 81 -13.62 17.81 -13.47
CA ALA A 81 -14.18 16.81 -14.39
C ALA A 81 -13.07 15.93 -15.00
N GLU A 82 -11.92 16.47 -15.31
CA GLU A 82 -10.78 15.73 -15.88
C GLU A 82 -10.34 14.61 -14.94
N ARG A 83 -10.17 14.92 -13.67
CA ARG A 83 -9.75 13.98 -12.61
C ARG A 83 -10.79 12.92 -12.30
N PHE A 84 -12.08 13.29 -12.25
CA PHE A 84 -13.12 12.45 -11.66
C PHE A 84 -14.17 11.89 -12.61
N SER A 85 -14.27 12.33 -13.87
CA SER A 85 -15.25 11.82 -14.83
C SER A 85 -15.20 10.30 -14.97
N PHE A 86 -13.98 9.73 -14.99
CA PHE A 86 -13.79 8.30 -15.04
C PHE A 86 -14.43 7.55 -13.86
N PHE A 87 -14.34 8.10 -12.66
CA PHE A 87 -14.94 7.49 -11.45
C PHE A 87 -16.43 7.81 -11.32
N GLY A 88 -16.83 8.98 -11.79
CA GLY A 88 -18.20 9.50 -11.69
C GLY A 88 -19.18 9.01 -12.75
N ALA A 89 -18.71 8.59 -13.93
CA ALA A 89 -19.56 8.30 -15.10
C ALA A 89 -20.39 7.01 -15.01
N VAL A 90 -20.16 6.13 -14.06
CA VAL A 90 -20.80 4.83 -14.01
C VAL A 90 -22.07 4.84 -13.16
N GLY A 91 -23.23 4.80 -13.83
CA GLY A 91 -24.52 4.36 -13.30
C GLY A 91 -25.20 5.34 -12.34
N ALA A 92 -26.31 5.85 -12.78
CA ALA A 92 -27.11 6.92 -12.19
C ALA A 92 -27.59 6.73 -10.73
N ASP A 93 -27.34 5.61 -10.07
CA ASP A 93 -27.90 5.32 -8.75
C ASP A 93 -26.86 4.88 -7.72
N TYR A 94 -25.90 5.77 -7.41
CA TYR A 94 -25.00 5.52 -6.29
C TYR A 94 -25.69 5.65 -4.91
N SER A 95 -26.77 6.39 -4.82
CA SER A 95 -27.34 6.77 -3.52
C SER A 95 -28.18 5.70 -2.85
N MET A 96 -28.71 4.70 -3.58
CA MET A 96 -29.77 3.84 -3.08
C MET A 96 -29.57 2.33 -3.25
N ARG A 97 -28.56 1.85 -3.95
CA ARG A 97 -28.34 0.41 -4.02
C ARG A 97 -27.93 -0.11 -2.66
N ARG A 98 -28.70 -1.03 -2.11
CA ARG A 98 -28.34 -1.83 -0.94
C ARG A 98 -27.05 -2.60 -1.25
N THR A 99 -25.89 -1.99 -1.01
CA THR A 99 -24.61 -2.66 -1.15
C THR A 99 -24.47 -3.72 -0.08
N THR A 100 -23.98 -4.88 -0.48
CA THR A 100 -23.69 -5.96 0.47
C THR A 100 -22.52 -5.57 1.38
N VAL A 101 -22.45 -6.18 2.57
CA VAL A 101 -21.33 -6.01 3.50
C VAL A 101 -19.99 -6.31 2.82
N SER A 102 -19.93 -7.37 2.00
CA SER A 102 -18.74 -7.73 1.24
C SER A 102 -18.29 -6.62 0.26
N THR A 103 -19.21 -5.98 -0.44
CA THR A 103 -18.90 -4.85 -1.32
C THR A 103 -18.37 -3.66 -0.53
N ARG A 104 -18.98 -3.35 0.63
CA ARG A 104 -18.53 -2.27 1.51
C ARG A 104 -17.13 -2.53 2.07
N LYS A 105 -16.87 -3.73 2.60
CA LYS A 105 -15.53 -4.14 3.05
C LYS A 105 -14.50 -3.94 1.94
N ARG A 106 -14.84 -4.30 0.69
CA ARG A 106 -13.95 -4.07 -0.45
C ARG A 106 -13.70 -2.58 -0.70
N GLN A 107 -14.72 -1.74 -0.63
CA GLN A 107 -14.57 -0.29 -0.79
C GLN A 107 -13.70 0.30 0.32
N HIS A 108 -13.86 -0.14 1.58
CA HIS A 108 -13.02 0.25 2.71
C HIS A 108 -11.55 -0.14 2.49
N ARG A 109 -11.28 -1.37 2.07
CA ARG A 109 -9.92 -1.82 1.73
C ARG A 109 -9.26 -0.93 0.68
N ILE A 110 -10.00 -0.56 -0.36
CA ILE A 110 -9.52 0.33 -1.42
C ILE A 110 -9.28 1.74 -0.87
N SER A 111 -10.21 2.29 -0.08
CA SER A 111 -10.10 3.65 0.47
C SER A 111 -8.91 3.79 1.42
N GLU A 112 -8.67 2.80 2.28
CA GLU A 112 -7.53 2.77 3.20
C GLU A 112 -6.20 2.67 2.44
N THR A 113 -6.11 1.78 1.44
CA THR A 113 -4.91 1.66 0.60
C THR A 113 -4.63 2.96 -0.15
N ALA A 114 -5.65 3.58 -0.76
CA ALA A 114 -5.50 4.85 -1.47
C ALA A 114 -5.08 5.99 -0.52
N ALA A 115 -5.63 6.04 0.69
CA ALA A 115 -5.24 7.03 1.70
C ALA A 115 -3.78 6.88 2.13
N MET A 116 -3.29 5.64 2.28
CA MET A 116 -1.88 5.36 2.58
C MET A 116 -0.95 5.83 1.46
N MET A 117 -1.31 5.52 0.20
CA MET A 117 -0.53 5.93 -0.98
C MET A 117 -0.47 7.46 -1.10
N GLU A 118 -1.61 8.14 -0.95
CA GLU A 118 -1.65 9.61 -0.94
C GLU A 118 -0.84 10.22 0.20
N GLY A 119 -0.93 9.65 1.41
CA GLY A 119 -0.15 10.06 2.57
C GLY A 119 1.36 9.90 2.39
N ALA A 120 1.78 8.97 1.56
CA ALA A 120 3.18 8.76 1.20
C ALA A 120 3.67 9.67 0.07
N GLY A 121 2.81 10.52 -0.53
CA GLY A 121 3.15 11.35 -1.67
C GLY A 121 3.18 10.58 -3.01
N ILE A 122 2.64 9.36 -3.03
CA ILE A 122 2.51 8.56 -4.24
C ILE A 122 1.32 9.09 -5.05
N GLU A 123 1.52 9.29 -6.36
CA GLU A 123 0.48 9.86 -7.20
C GLU A 123 -0.69 8.88 -7.37
N ILE A 124 -1.88 9.31 -6.94
CA ILE A 124 -3.11 8.51 -7.02
C ILE A 124 -4.11 9.05 -8.04
N TYR A 125 -3.98 10.34 -8.42
CA TYR A 125 -4.93 11.01 -9.30
C TYR A 125 -4.59 10.76 -10.76
N ARG A 126 -5.64 10.48 -11.55
CA ARG A 126 -5.50 10.05 -12.93
C ARG A 126 -4.93 11.13 -13.86
N ASP A 127 -5.24 12.39 -13.61
CA ASP A 127 -4.77 13.55 -14.35
C ASP A 127 -3.29 13.88 -14.11
N ASN A 128 -2.69 13.37 -13.03
CA ASN A 128 -1.30 13.66 -12.66
C ASN A 128 -0.34 12.49 -12.95
N LYS A 129 -0.84 11.31 -13.27
CA LYS A 129 -0.01 10.13 -13.52
C LYS A 129 -0.13 9.67 -14.97
N LYS A 130 0.96 9.06 -15.50
CA LYS A 130 0.96 8.43 -16.81
C LYS A 130 -0.07 7.29 -16.84
N ASP A 131 -0.94 7.25 -17.86
CA ASP A 131 -1.82 6.11 -18.06
C ASP A 131 -1.06 4.96 -18.76
N VAL A 132 -0.40 4.15 -17.92
CA VAL A 132 0.43 3.02 -18.37
C VAL A 132 -0.39 1.84 -18.90
N PHE A 133 -1.70 1.91 -18.79
CA PHE A 133 -2.62 0.87 -19.28
C PHE A 133 -3.25 1.21 -20.64
N GLU A 134 -3.10 2.43 -21.14
CA GLU A 134 -3.55 2.80 -22.50
C GLU A 134 -2.54 2.37 -23.56
N LYS A 135 -3.08 1.94 -24.73
CA LYS A 135 -2.27 1.36 -25.81
C LYS A 135 -1.37 2.36 -26.56
N GLU A 136 -1.64 3.63 -26.44
CA GLU A 136 -0.81 4.69 -27.00
C GLU A 136 -0.24 5.55 -25.87
N PRO A 137 0.98 5.31 -25.41
CA PRO A 137 1.60 6.17 -24.43
C PRO A 137 1.81 7.56 -25.04
N MET A 138 1.09 8.55 -24.56
CA MET A 138 1.44 9.94 -24.83
C MET A 138 2.89 10.13 -24.33
N GLN A 139 3.76 10.54 -25.25
CA GLN A 139 5.16 10.85 -24.97
C GLN A 139 5.22 11.96 -23.91
N SER A 140 5.33 11.61 -22.68
CA SER A 140 5.74 12.54 -21.62
C SER A 140 6.99 11.95 -20.97
N GLY A 141 8.13 12.57 -21.28
CA GLY A 141 9.41 12.30 -20.62
C GLY A 141 9.42 12.84 -19.19
N ILE A 142 8.43 12.47 -18.39
CA ILE A 142 8.46 12.66 -16.95
C ILE A 142 9.11 11.41 -16.39
N ASP A 143 10.27 11.58 -15.80
CA ASP A 143 10.97 10.59 -14.98
C ASP A 143 9.96 9.89 -14.08
N GLN A 144 10.02 8.56 -14.02
CA GLN A 144 8.95 7.70 -13.51
C GLN A 144 8.61 8.02 -12.06
N GLN A 145 7.63 8.88 -11.91
CA GLN A 145 7.03 9.19 -10.63
C GLN A 145 6.31 7.95 -10.09
N ALA A 146 6.47 7.66 -8.80
CA ALA A 146 5.74 6.59 -8.15
C ALA A 146 4.23 6.82 -8.27
N ALA A 147 3.49 5.83 -8.79
CA ALA A 147 2.07 5.94 -9.09
C ALA A 147 1.26 4.74 -8.58
N PHE A 148 0.07 5.02 -8.06
CA PHE A 148 -0.88 4.01 -7.63
C PHE A 148 -2.14 4.02 -8.50
N PHE A 149 -2.54 2.84 -8.96
CA PHE A 149 -3.69 2.63 -9.82
C PHE A 149 -4.78 1.85 -9.06
N LEU A 150 -5.95 2.44 -8.99
CA LEU A 150 -7.11 1.83 -8.35
C LEU A 150 -7.62 0.63 -9.16
N PRO A 151 -8.30 -0.34 -8.53
CA PRO A 151 -8.80 -1.53 -9.23
C PRO A 151 -9.73 -1.22 -10.39
N LYS A 152 -10.42 -0.07 -10.38
CA LYS A 152 -11.29 0.35 -11.47
C LYS A 152 -10.48 0.77 -12.69
N GLU A 153 -9.38 1.47 -12.52
CA GLU A 153 -8.47 1.88 -13.58
C GLU A 153 -7.85 0.65 -14.27
N VAL A 154 -7.33 -0.28 -13.47
CA VAL A 154 -6.75 -1.54 -13.95
C VAL A 154 -7.78 -2.38 -14.72
N LYS A 155 -9.00 -2.51 -14.19
CA LYS A 155 -10.05 -3.35 -14.79
C LYS A 155 -10.65 -2.78 -16.06
N SER A 156 -10.65 -1.47 -16.24
CA SER A 156 -11.17 -0.83 -17.44
C SER A 156 -10.41 -1.24 -18.70
N GLN A 157 -9.15 -1.61 -18.54
CA GLN A 157 -8.23 -1.98 -19.63
C GLN A 157 -8.11 -3.49 -19.84
N ILE A 158 -8.64 -4.30 -18.91
CA ILE A 158 -8.63 -5.76 -19.06
C ILE A 158 -9.83 -6.18 -19.89
N ASP A 159 -9.56 -6.80 -21.05
CA ASP A 159 -10.59 -7.44 -21.87
C ASP A 159 -11.46 -8.39 -21.02
N LEU A 160 -12.77 -8.40 -21.32
CA LEU A 160 -13.76 -9.23 -20.62
C LEU A 160 -13.40 -10.72 -20.58
N THR A 161 -12.61 -11.19 -21.54
CA THR A 161 -12.13 -12.57 -21.64
C THR A 161 -10.99 -12.90 -20.67
N ARG A 162 -10.24 -11.89 -20.22
CA ARG A 162 -9.06 -12.03 -19.36
C ARG A 162 -9.28 -11.58 -17.93
N LYS A 163 -10.52 -11.51 -17.45
CA LYS A 163 -10.84 -11.03 -16.10
C LYS A 163 -10.06 -11.79 -15.02
N ILE A 164 -9.37 -11.04 -14.17
CA ILE A 164 -8.83 -11.55 -12.91
C ILE A 164 -10.02 -11.78 -11.97
N LYS A 165 -10.58 -13.01 -12.00
CA LYS A 165 -11.67 -13.40 -11.11
C LYS A 165 -11.08 -13.72 -9.73
N ASN A 166 -11.79 -13.32 -8.69
CA ASN A 166 -11.48 -13.62 -7.28
C ASN A 166 -10.19 -12.99 -6.72
N SER A 167 -9.44 -12.18 -7.48
CA SER A 167 -8.33 -11.43 -6.91
C SER A 167 -8.82 -10.40 -5.90
N ARG A 168 -8.10 -10.31 -4.77
CA ARG A 168 -8.37 -9.38 -3.67
C ARG A 168 -7.51 -8.12 -3.73
N ILE A 169 -6.89 -7.87 -4.86
CA ILE A 169 -6.04 -6.68 -5.09
C ILE A 169 -6.86 -5.42 -4.82
N THR A 170 -6.31 -4.55 -3.99
CA THR A 170 -6.87 -3.23 -3.67
C THR A 170 -6.33 -2.12 -4.57
N GLY A 171 -5.30 -2.41 -5.34
CA GLY A 171 -4.70 -1.54 -6.35
C GLY A 171 -3.36 -2.08 -6.83
N VAL A 172 -2.78 -1.35 -7.76
CA VAL A 172 -1.46 -1.63 -8.35
C VAL A 172 -0.57 -0.41 -8.10
N PHE A 173 0.60 -0.64 -7.55
CA PHE A 173 1.59 0.39 -7.30
C PHE A 173 2.79 0.16 -8.22
N LEU A 174 3.19 1.19 -8.95
CA LEU A 174 4.39 1.21 -9.79
C LEU A 174 5.41 2.15 -9.16
N SER A 175 6.61 1.67 -8.94
CA SER A 175 7.73 2.46 -8.47
C SER A 175 9.05 1.86 -8.93
N ARG A 176 9.95 2.67 -9.42
CA ARG A 176 11.30 2.25 -9.82
C ARG A 176 11.30 1.06 -10.80
N HIS A 177 10.44 1.12 -11.82
CA HIS A 177 10.24 0.03 -12.79
C HIS A 177 9.81 -1.31 -12.18
N LYS A 178 9.28 -1.29 -10.96
CA LYS A 178 8.79 -2.48 -10.25
C LYS A 178 7.29 -2.41 -10.04
N LEU A 179 6.65 -3.54 -10.29
CA LEU A 179 5.22 -3.77 -10.08
C LEU A 179 4.99 -4.31 -8.66
N TRP A 180 4.07 -3.68 -7.95
CA TRP A 180 3.60 -4.08 -6.63
C TRP A 180 2.09 -4.29 -6.65
N LEU A 181 1.65 -5.45 -6.23
CA LEU A 181 0.24 -5.78 -6.06
C LEU A 181 -0.17 -5.50 -4.61
N CYS A 182 -1.16 -4.63 -4.43
CA CYS A 182 -1.56 -4.18 -3.11
C CYS A 182 -2.73 -5.00 -2.57
N TYR A 183 -2.62 -5.47 -1.33
CA TYR A 183 -3.61 -6.25 -0.62
C TYR A 183 -3.90 -5.63 0.74
N ASN A 184 -5.17 -5.44 1.05
CA ASN A 184 -5.63 -5.02 2.37
C ASN A 184 -6.73 -6.01 2.80
N PHE A 185 -6.50 -6.72 3.88
CA PHE A 185 -7.43 -7.71 4.41
C PHE A 185 -8.23 -7.20 5.61
N LEU A 186 -8.05 -5.93 6.00
CA LEU A 186 -8.55 -5.37 7.24
C LEU A 186 -8.02 -6.19 8.44
N ASP A 187 -8.93 -6.70 9.29
CA ASP A 187 -8.58 -7.55 10.44
C ASP A 187 -8.65 -9.06 10.09
N GLU A 188 -8.92 -9.40 8.83
CA GLU A 188 -9.07 -10.80 8.40
C GLU A 188 -7.71 -11.39 8.01
N MET A 189 -7.50 -12.67 8.32
CA MET A 189 -6.38 -13.42 7.76
C MET A 189 -6.62 -13.71 6.28
N PRO A 190 -5.62 -13.50 5.40
CA PRO A 190 -5.77 -13.76 3.99
C PRO A 190 -5.97 -15.26 3.71
N ASN A 191 -6.90 -15.54 2.81
CA ASN A 191 -7.02 -16.86 2.24
C ASN A 191 -6.43 -16.81 0.81
N TRP A 192 -5.18 -17.27 0.70
CA TRP A 192 -4.41 -17.21 -0.53
C TRP A 192 -4.78 -18.34 -1.49
N TYR A 193 -4.86 -17.99 -2.77
CA TYR A 193 -5.05 -18.93 -3.88
C TYR A 193 -3.92 -18.70 -4.90
N GLU A 194 -2.83 -19.46 -4.80
CA GLU A 194 -1.65 -19.28 -5.64
C GLU A 194 -1.97 -19.16 -7.13
N ASN A 195 -2.88 -20.00 -7.64
CA ASN A 195 -3.30 -19.94 -9.04
C ASN A 195 -4.00 -18.63 -9.43
N VAL A 196 -4.69 -17.98 -8.50
CA VAL A 196 -5.36 -16.69 -8.73
C VAL A 196 -4.33 -15.58 -8.75
N GLU A 197 -3.41 -15.60 -7.79
CA GLU A 197 -2.37 -14.58 -7.64
C GLU A 197 -1.34 -14.69 -8.78
N ASN A 198 -0.93 -15.89 -9.18
CA ASN A 198 -0.08 -16.12 -10.36
C ASN A 198 -0.70 -15.58 -11.64
N ARG A 199 -2.01 -15.81 -11.85
CA ARG A 199 -2.70 -15.25 -13.03
C ARG A 199 -2.73 -13.74 -13.01
N ALA A 200 -2.92 -13.15 -11.84
CA ALA A 200 -2.90 -11.69 -11.68
C ALA A 200 -1.51 -11.13 -11.98
N ASP A 201 -0.46 -11.74 -11.44
CA ASP A 201 0.93 -11.38 -11.71
C ASP A 201 1.25 -11.44 -13.22
N ILE A 202 1.03 -12.59 -13.85
CA ILE A 202 1.33 -12.78 -15.28
C ILE A 202 0.57 -11.77 -16.15
N LEU A 203 -0.72 -11.56 -15.89
CA LEU A 203 -1.54 -10.65 -16.66
C LEU A 203 -1.05 -9.20 -16.54
N LEU A 204 -0.84 -8.73 -15.30
CA LEU A 204 -0.43 -7.35 -15.07
C LEU A 204 0.98 -7.07 -15.58
N ARG A 205 1.93 -7.99 -15.40
CA ARG A 205 3.27 -7.85 -15.99
C ARG A 205 3.24 -7.88 -17.53
N SER A 206 2.36 -8.68 -18.12
CA SER A 206 2.18 -8.68 -19.57
C SER A 206 1.62 -7.35 -20.09
N MET A 207 0.73 -6.69 -19.34
CA MET A 207 0.17 -5.38 -19.71
C MET A 207 1.17 -4.24 -19.53
N LEU A 208 2.02 -4.35 -18.52
CA LEU A 208 2.98 -3.31 -18.10
C LEU A 208 4.41 -3.60 -18.54
N ARG A 209 4.60 -4.50 -19.53
CA ARG A 209 5.92 -5.01 -19.91
C ARG A 209 6.93 -3.91 -20.25
N GLU A 210 6.49 -2.85 -20.90
CA GLU A 210 7.34 -1.72 -21.31
C GLU A 210 7.75 -0.82 -20.13
N GLU A 211 7.01 -0.87 -19.02
CA GLU A 211 7.28 -0.08 -17.81
C GLU A 211 8.16 -0.85 -16.80
N LEU A 212 8.36 -2.16 -17.00
CA LEU A 212 9.05 -3.01 -16.03
C LEU A 212 10.44 -3.41 -16.54
N GLU A 213 11.46 -3.17 -15.74
CA GLU A 213 12.85 -3.55 -16.05
C GLU A 213 13.19 -4.90 -15.41
N GLY A 214 13.22 -5.96 -16.24
CA GLY A 214 13.75 -7.27 -15.86
C GLY A 214 13.11 -7.94 -14.65
N GLN A 215 11.89 -7.55 -14.27
CA GLN A 215 11.17 -8.13 -13.15
C GLN A 215 10.50 -9.45 -13.56
N GLU A 216 10.95 -10.57 -12.99
CA GLU A 216 10.40 -11.91 -13.30
C GLU A 216 9.06 -12.17 -12.62
N HIS A 217 8.85 -11.64 -11.40
CA HIS A 217 7.61 -11.70 -10.63
C HIS A 217 7.30 -10.34 -10.03
N ALA A 218 6.03 -10.02 -9.90
CA ALA A 218 5.62 -8.83 -9.17
C ALA A 218 6.01 -8.94 -7.69
N ASN A 219 5.99 -7.80 -7.02
CA ASN A 219 6.06 -7.73 -5.56
C ASN A 219 4.64 -7.62 -4.98
N ALA A 220 4.49 -7.89 -3.69
CA ALA A 220 3.24 -7.69 -2.97
C ALA A 220 3.41 -6.74 -1.78
N LEU A 221 2.43 -5.85 -1.57
CA LEU A 221 2.26 -5.06 -0.35
C LEU A 221 1.07 -5.59 0.43
N LEU A 222 1.30 -6.02 1.66
CA LEU A 222 0.28 -6.49 2.57
C LEU A 222 -0.01 -5.40 3.60
N PHE A 223 -1.11 -4.68 3.42
CA PHE A 223 -1.57 -3.70 4.38
C PHE A 223 -2.27 -4.38 5.54
N GLY A 224 -1.86 -4.05 6.76
CA GLY A 224 -2.42 -4.57 7.99
C GLY A 224 -2.57 -3.51 9.06
N ARG A 225 -3.50 -3.69 10.00
CA ARG A 225 -3.84 -2.69 11.02
C ARG A 225 -2.84 -2.60 12.16
N SER A 226 -2.06 -3.64 12.40
CA SER A 226 -1.14 -3.67 13.54
C SER A 226 0.03 -4.62 13.31
N MET A 227 1.09 -4.43 14.08
CA MET A 227 2.22 -5.35 14.13
C MET A 227 1.82 -6.73 14.68
N GLU A 228 0.75 -6.81 15.47
CA GLU A 228 0.18 -8.08 15.91
C GLU A 228 -0.35 -8.92 14.75
N GLN A 229 -0.94 -8.28 13.73
CA GLN A 229 -1.35 -8.98 12.51
C GLN A 229 -0.12 -9.49 11.73
N MET A 230 0.99 -8.76 11.71
CA MET A 230 2.26 -9.25 11.15
C MET A 230 2.75 -10.51 11.88
N LYS A 231 2.70 -10.53 13.22
CA LYS A 231 3.04 -11.72 14.02
C LYS A 231 2.17 -12.92 13.64
N GLN A 232 0.86 -12.72 13.48
CA GLN A 232 -0.05 -13.77 13.04
C GLN A 232 0.32 -14.34 11.67
N TYR A 233 0.72 -13.49 10.70
CA TYR A 233 1.20 -13.95 9.39
C TYR A 233 2.46 -14.80 9.52
N LEU A 234 3.38 -14.41 10.38
CA LEU A 234 4.64 -15.14 10.60
C LEU A 234 4.45 -16.42 11.42
N SER A 235 3.44 -16.51 12.29
CA SER A 235 3.17 -17.70 13.12
C SER A 235 2.31 -18.74 12.42
N ASP A 236 1.39 -18.36 11.52
CA ASP A 236 0.48 -19.27 10.84
C ASP A 236 1.18 -20.08 9.73
N ASN A 237 1.06 -21.40 9.77
CA ASN A 237 1.72 -22.29 8.81
C ASN A 237 1.27 -22.11 7.37
N ARG A 238 -0.01 -21.80 7.12
CA ARG A 238 -0.54 -21.57 5.77
C ARG A 238 -0.02 -20.26 5.20
N GLN A 239 0.01 -19.21 6.03
CA GLN A 239 0.55 -17.92 5.62
C GLN A 239 2.04 -18.09 5.28
N ARG A 240 2.84 -18.70 6.14
CA ARG A 240 4.26 -18.94 5.87
C ARG A 240 4.50 -19.79 4.61
N ALA A 241 3.65 -20.74 4.31
CA ALA A 241 3.78 -21.52 3.08
C ALA A 241 3.60 -20.64 1.84
N PHE A 242 2.58 -19.76 1.84
CA PHE A 242 2.36 -18.80 0.75
C PHE A 242 3.47 -17.73 0.67
N LEU A 243 3.88 -17.17 1.81
CA LEU A 243 4.95 -16.16 1.86
C LEU A 243 6.28 -16.67 1.29
N ARG A 244 6.55 -17.98 1.34
CA ARG A 244 7.72 -18.62 0.72
C ARG A 244 7.54 -19.02 -0.73
N SER A 245 6.33 -18.95 -1.25
CA SER A 245 6.05 -19.35 -2.64
C SER A 245 6.78 -18.45 -3.65
N SER A 246 6.87 -18.93 -4.88
CA SER A 246 7.49 -18.18 -5.99
C SER A 246 6.53 -17.17 -6.65
N VAL A 247 5.32 -17.01 -6.12
CA VAL A 247 4.30 -16.12 -6.72
C VAL A 247 4.77 -14.68 -6.78
N TYR A 248 5.43 -14.21 -5.72
CA TYR A 248 5.97 -12.85 -5.62
C TYR A 248 7.48 -12.85 -5.34
N GLU A 249 8.19 -11.85 -5.89
CA GLU A 249 9.61 -11.64 -5.60
C GLU A 249 9.80 -11.20 -4.15
N LYS A 250 9.05 -10.18 -3.71
CA LYS A 250 9.00 -9.66 -2.34
C LYS A 250 7.57 -9.64 -1.83
N ILE A 251 7.40 -9.79 -0.52
CA ILE A 251 6.11 -9.64 0.17
C ILE A 251 6.34 -8.78 1.40
N CYS A 252 6.03 -7.47 1.29
CA CYS A 252 6.28 -6.51 2.35
C CYS A 252 5.00 -6.24 3.16
N PHE A 253 5.10 -6.28 4.48
CA PHE A 253 4.04 -5.87 5.39
C PHE A 253 4.10 -4.36 5.64
N VAL A 254 2.96 -3.69 5.46
CA VAL A 254 2.82 -2.23 5.61
C VAL A 254 1.72 -1.95 6.64
N PRO A 255 2.03 -1.45 7.83
CA PRO A 255 1.01 -1.04 8.80
C PRO A 255 0.19 0.14 8.26
N LEU A 256 -1.12 0.16 8.58
CA LEU A 256 -2.06 1.20 8.14
C LEU A 256 -1.99 2.44 9.04
N ASP A 257 -0.80 2.98 9.20
CA ASP A 257 -0.48 4.16 10.01
C ASP A 257 0.69 4.97 9.43
N GLU A 258 1.18 5.95 10.17
CA GLU A 258 2.32 6.80 9.79
C GLU A 258 3.62 6.01 9.54
N LYS A 259 3.79 4.85 10.18
CA LYS A 259 4.95 3.98 9.99
C LYS A 259 4.90 3.32 8.62
N GLY A 260 3.72 2.86 8.21
CA GLY A 260 3.52 2.35 6.86
C GLY A 260 3.66 3.41 5.77
N ILE A 261 3.28 4.66 6.06
CA ILE A 261 3.55 5.80 5.15
C ILE A 261 5.06 5.96 4.93
N LEU A 262 5.88 5.84 5.98
CA LEU A 262 7.34 5.86 5.83
C LEU A 262 7.84 4.71 4.96
N LEU A 263 7.35 3.47 5.18
CA LEU A 263 7.75 2.32 4.35
C LEU A 263 7.42 2.55 2.87
N LEU A 264 6.26 3.11 2.56
CA LEU A 264 5.89 3.44 1.19
C LEU A 264 6.78 4.53 0.58
N ARG A 265 7.17 5.55 1.35
CA ARG A 265 8.15 6.55 0.94
C ARG A 265 9.52 5.93 0.65
N MET A 266 9.99 5.04 1.50
CA MET A 266 11.23 4.29 1.27
C MET A 266 11.19 3.48 -0.04
N LEU A 267 10.03 2.94 -0.41
CA LEU A 267 9.85 2.23 -1.67
C LEU A 267 9.75 3.16 -2.89
N SER A 268 9.36 4.43 -2.71
CA SER A 268 9.19 5.40 -3.79
C SER A 268 10.40 6.31 -3.99
N MET A 269 11.14 6.65 -2.93
CA MET A 269 12.26 7.60 -2.93
C MET A 269 13.61 6.86 -2.99
N LYS A 270 14.12 6.65 -4.22
CA LYS A 270 15.30 5.80 -4.47
C LYS A 270 16.56 6.31 -3.79
N ASP A 271 16.89 7.57 -3.97
CA ASP A 271 18.16 8.15 -3.53
C ASP A 271 18.27 8.14 -2.00
N GLN A 272 17.17 8.48 -1.31
CA GLN A 272 17.12 8.46 0.15
C GLN A 272 17.22 7.02 0.70
N TYR A 273 16.58 6.07 0.02
CA TYR A 273 16.69 4.66 0.40
C TYR A 273 18.10 4.11 0.21
N GLU A 274 18.75 4.39 -0.93
CA GLU A 274 20.12 4.00 -1.20
C GLU A 274 21.11 4.65 -0.21
N TYR A 275 20.91 5.93 0.13
CA TYR A 275 21.69 6.61 1.16
C TYR A 275 21.51 5.94 2.53
N LEU A 276 20.29 5.64 2.96
CA LEU A 276 20.03 4.94 4.22
C LEU A 276 20.74 3.59 4.27
N MET A 277 20.64 2.82 3.18
CA MET A 277 21.29 1.50 3.11
C MET A 277 22.81 1.61 3.12
N ALA A 278 23.39 2.62 2.46
CA ALA A 278 24.83 2.88 2.49
C ALA A 278 25.32 3.19 3.91
N VAL A 279 24.60 4.07 4.63
CA VAL A 279 24.95 4.42 6.03
C VAL A 279 24.87 3.19 6.94
N LEU A 280 23.83 2.37 6.81
CA LEU A 280 23.66 1.17 7.63
C LEU A 280 24.69 0.06 7.32
N SER A 281 25.26 0.10 6.12
CA SER A 281 26.26 -0.89 5.66
C SER A 281 27.72 -0.43 5.86
N GLU A 282 27.96 0.78 6.38
CA GLU A 282 29.29 1.38 6.46
C GLU A 282 30.31 0.50 7.20
N ASP A 283 29.89 -0.12 8.31
CA ASP A 283 30.72 -0.99 9.15
C ASP A 283 30.60 -2.49 8.80
N MET A 284 29.90 -2.83 7.70
CA MET A 284 29.63 -4.22 7.33
C MET A 284 30.67 -4.74 6.33
N GLN A 285 30.99 -6.02 6.48
CA GLN A 285 31.74 -6.73 5.46
C GLN A 285 30.83 -7.14 4.30
N PRO A 286 31.23 -6.90 3.04
CA PRO A 286 30.41 -7.22 1.90
C PRO A 286 30.24 -8.74 1.75
N THR A 287 29.10 -9.13 1.19
CA THR A 287 28.81 -10.52 0.82
C THR A 287 29.72 -10.94 -0.33
N SER A 288 30.32 -12.13 -0.27
CA SER A 288 31.00 -12.71 -1.42
C SER A 288 29.97 -13.21 -2.44
N GLU A 289 30.23 -13.04 -3.75
CA GLU A 289 29.34 -13.49 -4.83
C GLU A 289 29.02 -14.99 -4.83
N LYS A 290 29.71 -15.77 -3.99
CA LYS A 290 29.55 -17.23 -3.91
C LYS A 290 28.61 -17.70 -2.79
N GLU A 291 28.05 -16.78 -2.00
CA GLU A 291 27.18 -17.17 -0.90
C GLU A 291 25.69 -17.14 -1.32
N TYR A 292 25.07 -18.31 -1.29
CA TYR A 292 23.63 -18.50 -1.57
C TYR A 292 22.72 -18.12 -0.40
N PHE A 293 23.24 -17.36 0.57
CA PHE A 293 22.47 -16.97 1.74
C PHE A 293 21.71 -15.65 1.52
N ILE A 294 20.53 -15.58 2.10
CA ILE A 294 19.72 -14.35 2.09
C ILE A 294 20.20 -13.45 3.24
N HIS A 295 21.16 -12.59 2.97
CA HIS A 295 21.63 -11.57 3.88
C HIS A 295 22.16 -10.36 3.10
N ASP A 296 22.36 -9.23 3.75
CA ASP A 296 22.83 -7.98 3.15
C ASP A 296 24.34 -7.75 3.39
N GLY A 297 24.95 -8.50 4.29
CA GLY A 297 26.37 -8.44 4.63
C GLY A 297 26.67 -9.21 5.90
N PHE A 298 27.87 -8.98 6.46
CA PHE A 298 28.31 -9.55 7.72
C PHE A 298 28.66 -8.45 8.72
N ASN A 299 28.31 -8.64 9.98
CA ASN A 299 28.75 -7.75 11.06
C ASN A 299 30.24 -8.01 11.44
N ALA A 300 30.76 -7.24 12.38
CA ALA A 300 32.14 -7.36 12.86
C ALA A 300 32.49 -8.75 13.42
N ASP A 301 31.50 -9.48 13.93
CA ASP A 301 31.65 -10.85 14.46
C ASP A 301 31.56 -11.92 13.36
N GLY A 302 31.44 -11.53 12.10
CA GLY A 302 31.24 -12.43 10.94
C GLY A 302 29.90 -13.11 10.89
N GLN A 303 28.87 -12.58 11.58
CA GLN A 303 27.50 -13.08 11.54
C GLN A 303 26.73 -12.47 10.37
N PRO A 304 25.94 -13.25 9.62
CA PRO A 304 25.08 -12.73 8.55
C PRO A 304 24.07 -11.72 9.09
N VAL A 305 23.88 -10.61 8.37
CA VAL A 305 22.97 -9.52 8.73
C VAL A 305 21.87 -9.38 7.68
N LEU A 306 20.63 -9.32 8.13
CA LEU A 306 19.46 -9.00 7.28
C LEU A 306 18.91 -7.62 7.65
N PHE A 307 18.79 -6.73 6.67
CA PHE A 307 18.00 -5.51 6.81
C PHE A 307 16.51 -5.82 6.55
N PHE A 308 15.70 -5.69 7.58
CA PHE A 308 14.24 -5.91 7.54
C PHE A 308 13.46 -4.58 7.56
N LEU A 309 14.07 -3.48 7.15
CA LEU A 309 13.44 -2.16 7.20
C LEU A 309 12.25 -2.02 6.23
N ASP A 310 12.28 -2.71 5.09
CA ASP A 310 11.19 -2.70 4.10
C ASP A 310 10.02 -3.62 4.46
N GLY A 311 10.11 -4.36 5.57
CA GLY A 311 9.07 -5.28 6.02
C GLY A 311 8.91 -6.53 5.14
N ASP A 312 9.92 -6.95 4.38
CA ASP A 312 9.85 -8.13 3.50
C ASP A 312 9.79 -9.44 4.30
N LEU A 313 8.57 -9.90 4.54
CA LEU A 313 8.29 -11.13 5.28
C LEU A 313 8.92 -12.37 4.65
N LYS A 314 8.98 -12.41 3.31
CA LYS A 314 9.57 -13.54 2.58
C LYS A 314 11.06 -13.65 2.90
N ARG A 315 11.80 -12.53 2.81
CA ARG A 315 13.23 -12.50 3.14
C ARG A 315 13.48 -12.87 4.61
N LEU A 316 12.67 -12.36 5.55
CA LEU A 316 12.80 -12.68 6.96
C LEU A 316 12.62 -14.18 7.22
N ILE A 317 11.60 -14.79 6.62
CA ILE A 317 11.33 -16.24 6.77
C ILE A 317 12.48 -17.07 6.19
N LEU A 318 12.94 -16.73 5.00
CA LEU A 318 14.02 -17.47 4.34
C LEU A 318 15.35 -17.31 5.07
N PHE A 319 15.67 -16.11 5.57
CA PHE A 319 16.85 -15.87 6.41
C PHE A 319 16.82 -16.74 7.66
N GLN A 320 15.71 -16.74 8.41
CA GLN A 320 15.60 -17.54 9.63
C GLN A 320 15.73 -19.05 9.36
N ILE A 321 15.14 -19.53 8.26
CA ILE A 321 15.29 -20.93 7.85
C ILE A 321 16.78 -21.25 7.56
N GLN A 322 17.47 -20.39 6.84
CA GLN A 322 18.89 -20.60 6.52
C GLN A 322 19.78 -20.59 7.75
N MET A 323 19.52 -19.68 8.71
CA MET A 323 20.27 -19.64 9.97
C MET A 323 20.08 -20.94 10.77
N LEU A 324 18.85 -21.44 10.87
CA LEU A 324 18.55 -22.68 11.54
C LEU A 324 19.24 -23.89 10.87
N TYR A 325 19.17 -23.99 9.54
CA TYR A 325 19.82 -25.08 8.80
C TYR A 325 21.35 -25.04 8.91
N ALA A 326 21.93 -23.86 8.90
CA ALA A 326 23.39 -23.70 9.01
C ALA A 326 23.91 -23.82 10.45
N GLY A 327 23.03 -23.87 11.46
CA GLY A 327 23.40 -23.80 12.88
C GLY A 327 24.17 -22.52 13.22
N ARG A 328 23.89 -21.43 12.51
CA ARG A 328 24.54 -20.13 12.68
C ARG A 328 23.64 -19.14 13.38
N ARG A 329 24.26 -18.24 14.14
CA ARG A 329 23.58 -17.05 14.64
C ARG A 329 23.59 -15.98 13.56
N GLY A 330 22.49 -15.25 13.44
CA GLY A 330 22.36 -14.10 12.54
C GLY A 330 21.93 -12.84 13.27
N GLU A 331 21.99 -11.72 12.57
CA GLU A 331 21.50 -10.44 13.06
C GLU A 331 20.41 -9.90 12.13
N VAL A 332 19.29 -9.42 12.68
CA VAL A 332 18.24 -8.72 11.93
C VAL A 332 18.23 -7.27 12.40
N ILE A 333 18.39 -6.35 11.45
CA ILE A 333 18.26 -4.91 11.68
C ILE A 333 16.88 -4.49 11.21
N CYS A 334 16.06 -3.97 12.10
CA CYS A 334 14.67 -3.58 11.84
C CYS A 334 14.35 -2.25 12.53
N PHE A 335 13.21 -1.65 12.21
CA PHE A 335 12.73 -0.51 12.97
C PHE A 335 12.35 -0.90 14.41
N ASP A 336 12.45 0.06 15.32
CA ASP A 336 12.05 -0.07 16.72
C ASP A 336 10.60 -0.60 16.86
N PHE A 337 9.66 -0.15 16.03
CA PHE A 337 8.28 -0.63 16.05
C PHE A 337 8.10 -2.06 15.50
N GLN A 338 9.05 -2.59 14.72
CA GLN A 338 9.03 -3.97 14.21
C GLN A 338 9.69 -4.96 15.18
N LYS A 339 10.55 -4.47 16.07
CA LYS A 339 11.46 -5.25 16.92
C LYS A 339 10.78 -6.40 17.67
N GLU A 340 9.66 -6.11 18.33
CA GLU A 340 8.95 -7.12 19.13
C GLU A 340 8.45 -8.27 18.26
N ALA A 341 7.82 -7.95 17.11
CA ALA A 341 7.31 -8.96 16.20
C ALA A 341 8.42 -9.79 15.55
N VAL A 342 9.53 -9.16 15.17
CA VAL A 342 10.71 -9.85 14.63
C VAL A 342 11.36 -10.75 15.69
N ARG A 343 11.51 -10.27 16.93
CA ARG A 343 12.07 -11.06 18.04
C ARG A 343 11.23 -12.29 18.35
N GLU A 344 9.92 -12.13 18.43
CA GLU A 344 9.01 -13.26 18.68
C GLU A 344 9.11 -14.33 17.59
N TYR A 345 9.25 -13.92 16.33
CA TYR A 345 9.39 -14.84 15.21
C TYR A 345 10.77 -15.50 15.14
N CYS A 346 11.86 -14.73 15.29
CA CYS A 346 13.22 -15.24 15.14
C CYS A 346 13.75 -15.97 16.38
N GLY A 347 13.16 -15.74 17.56
CA GLY A 347 13.60 -16.33 18.82
C GLY A 347 14.89 -15.66 19.36
N GLU A 348 15.40 -16.21 20.48
CA GLU A 348 16.51 -15.62 21.23
C GLU A 348 17.90 -15.81 20.56
N GLU A 349 18.02 -16.79 19.65
CA GLU A 349 19.29 -17.08 18.97
C GLU A 349 19.66 -16.05 17.91
N THR A 350 18.71 -15.22 17.46
CA THR A 350 18.93 -14.15 16.48
C THR A 350 19.10 -12.82 17.20
N LYS A 351 20.20 -12.13 16.94
CA LYS A 351 20.40 -10.77 17.45
C LYS A 351 19.47 -9.81 16.72
N ILE A 352 18.72 -8.99 17.45
CA ILE A 352 17.85 -7.97 16.87
C ILE A 352 18.39 -6.58 17.22
N SER A 353 18.82 -5.85 16.19
CA SER A 353 19.29 -4.47 16.28
C SER A 353 18.22 -3.53 15.73
N GLU A 354 18.04 -2.38 16.37
CA GLU A 354 16.97 -1.45 16.02
C GLU A 354 17.49 -0.16 15.39
N VAL A 355 16.73 0.32 14.41
CA VAL A 355 16.85 1.66 13.84
C VAL A 355 15.65 2.48 14.32
N LEU A 356 15.90 3.64 14.89
CA LEU A 356 14.83 4.50 15.39
C LEU A 356 14.02 5.07 14.23
N TYR A 357 12.71 4.80 14.23
CA TYR A 357 11.77 5.30 13.23
C TYR A 357 11.86 6.81 13.06
N GLU A 358 11.90 7.58 14.15
CA GLU A 358 11.92 9.04 14.11
C GLU A 358 13.12 9.61 13.35
N LYS A 359 14.31 8.98 13.48
CA LYS A 359 15.50 9.42 12.75
C LYS A 359 15.38 9.21 11.24
N VAL A 360 14.81 8.06 10.85
CA VAL A 360 14.64 7.75 9.43
C VAL A 360 13.50 8.57 8.83
N ARG A 361 12.44 8.85 9.59
CA ARG A 361 11.33 9.71 9.15
C ARG A 361 11.80 11.08 8.68
N GLU A 362 12.78 11.67 9.37
CA GLU A 362 13.35 12.98 8.98
C GLU A 362 14.02 12.94 7.60
N LEU A 363 14.71 11.84 7.27
CA LEU A 363 15.35 11.65 5.96
C LEU A 363 14.34 11.58 4.81
N PHE A 364 13.15 11.01 5.07
CA PHE A 364 12.06 10.84 4.09
C PHE A 364 10.96 11.89 4.24
N SER A 365 11.17 12.94 5.02
CA SER A 365 10.26 14.09 5.04
C SER A 365 10.43 14.88 3.73
N GLU A 366 9.32 15.26 3.11
CA GLU A 366 9.35 16.17 1.96
C GLU A 366 9.98 17.51 2.40
N ARG A 367 10.93 17.99 1.62
CA ARG A 367 11.48 19.35 1.76
C ARG A 367 10.56 20.37 1.14
#